data_08b8dff9bce0089d2325df1244baf903
#
_entry.id   08b8dff9bce0089d2325df1244baf903
#
_cell.length_a   1.000
_cell.length_b   1.000
_cell.length_c   1.000
_cell.angle_alpha   90.00
_cell.angle_beta   90.00
_cell.angle_gamma   90.00
#
_symmetry.space_group_name_H-M   'P 1'
#
loop_
_entity.id
_entity.type
_entity.pdbx_description
1 polymer ?
#
loop_
_entity_poly.entity_id
_entity_poly.type
_entity_poly.pdbx_seq_one_letter_code
_entity_poly.pdbx_strand_id
1 'polypeptide(L)'
;MTPATVRYFGWSALSVTAAGRTLYFDPFYRPYCGADWFSIEDFADADYIAVTHGHEEHFLDVPEIARRTRAQVIGSSAATRFLRWRRGLPAERLLTLDRDQSTSVPGFGIATFGWKHRDINLVRSVTKALLRGNTTQLAWAWSSATRAPFYAPYKGYVLTLPDGTTVMNYNEGFNTKMTDREISELAQRFRVDVVLAGMQLDFVADVRRGVAVLQPKMVLLYPPHEKFHAMMGASSRPWSEFTAAAQAGAPHARVVALAPGTQVNLDDGTVSRFERRPPGQRALRKETSVAA
;
A
#
# COMPACT_ATOMS: atom_id res chain seq x y z
N MET A 1 8.47 24.74 -5.17
CA MET A 1 7.44 23.80 -4.66
C MET A 1 8.12 22.78 -3.80
N THR A 2 7.48 22.25 -2.75
CA THR A 2 8.03 21.14 -1.96
C THR A 2 8.07 19.90 -2.85
N PRO A 3 9.20 19.17 -2.93
CA PRO A 3 9.33 18.00 -3.76
C PRO A 3 8.33 16.91 -3.36
N ALA A 4 7.87 16.14 -4.35
CA ALA A 4 7.03 15.00 -4.09
C ALA A 4 7.85 13.86 -3.49
N THR A 5 7.33 13.19 -2.49
CA THR A 5 8.06 12.13 -1.78
C THR A 5 7.23 10.88 -1.55
N VAL A 6 7.90 9.73 -1.56
CA VAL A 6 7.35 8.45 -1.07
C VAL A 6 8.06 8.07 0.22
N ARG A 7 7.31 7.68 1.26
CA ARG A 7 7.84 7.11 2.50
C ARG A 7 7.33 5.69 2.68
N TYR A 8 8.18 4.82 3.20
CA TYR A 8 7.85 3.44 3.50
C TYR A 8 7.91 3.16 5.00
N PHE A 9 6.82 2.64 5.55
CA PHE A 9 6.64 2.41 6.98
C PHE A 9 6.73 0.94 7.40
N GLY A 10 6.77 0.06 6.45
CA GLY A 10 6.73 -1.39 6.68
C GLY A 10 5.44 -2.01 6.17
N TRP A 11 5.45 -3.31 5.93
CA TRP A 11 4.35 -4.05 5.30
C TRP A 11 3.95 -3.40 3.95
N SER A 12 2.69 -3.08 3.74
CA SER A 12 2.22 -2.32 2.56
C SER A 12 1.95 -0.84 2.90
N ALA A 13 2.38 -0.38 4.08
CA ALA A 13 2.19 0.99 4.52
C ALA A 13 3.18 1.93 3.84
N LEU A 14 2.68 2.69 2.89
CA LEU A 14 3.43 3.71 2.16
C LEU A 14 2.69 5.06 2.25
N SER A 15 3.42 6.16 2.11
CA SER A 15 2.79 7.44 1.85
C SER A 15 3.35 8.10 0.61
N VAL A 16 2.50 8.88 -0.06
CA VAL A 16 2.89 9.83 -1.11
C VAL A 16 2.53 11.22 -0.62
N THR A 17 3.51 12.12 -0.58
CA THR A 17 3.30 13.53 -0.24
C THR A 17 3.55 14.38 -1.47
N ALA A 18 2.59 15.22 -1.84
CA ALA A 18 2.69 16.18 -2.95
C ALA A 18 1.84 17.42 -2.64
N ALA A 19 2.28 18.59 -3.05
CA ALA A 19 1.60 19.88 -2.83
C ALA A 19 1.12 20.10 -1.38
N GLY A 20 1.90 19.66 -0.40
CA GLY A 20 1.58 19.79 1.02
C GLY A 20 0.48 18.86 1.53
N ARG A 21 0.06 17.87 0.75
CA ARG A 21 -0.91 16.83 1.10
C ARG A 21 -0.27 15.47 1.15
N THR A 22 -0.69 14.64 2.12
CA THR A 22 -0.17 13.29 2.31
C THR A 22 -1.28 12.25 2.17
N LEU A 23 -1.10 11.32 1.24
CA LEU A 23 -1.95 10.15 1.06
C LEU A 23 -1.19 8.91 1.52
N TYR A 24 -1.79 8.15 2.41
CA TYR A 24 -1.28 6.85 2.87
C TYR A 24 -1.98 5.71 2.14
N PHE A 25 -1.22 4.69 1.74
CA PHE A 25 -1.73 3.39 1.33
C PHE A 25 -1.64 2.42 2.50
N ASP A 26 -2.73 1.75 2.82
CA ASP A 26 -2.80 0.63 3.76
C ASP A 26 -1.99 0.84 5.06
N PRO A 27 -2.16 1.97 5.79
CA PRO A 27 -1.34 2.26 6.94
C PRO A 27 -1.55 1.21 8.04
N PHE A 28 -0.43 0.63 8.50
CA PHE A 28 -0.42 -0.48 9.44
C PHE A 28 0.83 -0.42 10.32
N TYR A 29 0.70 -0.67 11.64
CA TYR A 29 1.80 -0.56 12.59
C TYR A 29 1.83 -1.67 13.65
N ARG A 30 1.17 -2.82 13.40
CA ARG A 30 1.11 -3.92 14.36
C ARG A 30 2.40 -4.76 14.38
N PRO A 31 2.92 -5.11 15.58
CA PRO A 31 4.21 -5.79 15.73
C PRO A 31 4.33 -7.13 15.03
N TYR A 32 3.26 -7.94 15.03
CA TYR A 32 3.31 -9.30 14.47
C TYR A 32 3.57 -9.36 12.96
N CYS A 33 3.41 -8.24 12.29
CA CYS A 33 3.63 -8.13 10.85
C CYS A 33 5.00 -7.55 10.48
N GLY A 34 5.88 -7.30 11.46
CA GLY A 34 7.15 -6.64 11.20
C GLY A 34 7.04 -5.13 10.99
N ALA A 35 5.86 -4.54 11.29
CA ALA A 35 5.61 -3.10 11.26
C ALA A 35 5.75 -2.45 12.65
N ASP A 36 6.43 -3.12 13.57
CA ASP A 36 6.65 -2.71 14.96
C ASP A 36 7.62 -1.52 15.13
N TRP A 37 8.10 -0.97 14.02
CA TRP A 37 9.02 0.17 14.02
C TRP A 37 8.32 1.52 14.14
N PHE A 38 7.01 1.54 13.85
CA PHE A 38 6.21 2.75 13.81
C PHE A 38 5.06 2.68 14.80
N SER A 39 4.53 3.84 15.13
CA SER A 39 3.37 4.01 15.99
C SER A 39 2.30 4.82 15.26
N ILE A 40 1.13 4.96 15.86
CA ILE A 40 0.06 5.73 15.25
C ILE A 40 0.42 7.21 15.03
N GLU A 41 1.35 7.75 15.81
CA GLU A 41 1.83 9.11 15.70
C GLU A 41 2.57 9.37 14.37
N ASP A 42 3.22 8.33 13.84
CA ASP A 42 3.95 8.43 12.55
C ASP A 42 3.00 8.67 11.37
N PHE A 43 1.70 8.39 11.52
CA PHE A 43 0.66 8.61 10.53
C PHE A 43 -0.14 9.91 10.75
N ALA A 44 0.30 10.78 11.66
CA ALA A 44 -0.47 11.94 12.12
C ALA A 44 -0.67 13.04 11.05
N ASP A 45 0.07 13.03 9.96
CA ASP A 45 -0.05 13.96 8.82
C ASP A 45 -0.95 13.45 7.68
N ALA A 46 -1.69 12.35 7.90
CA ALA A 46 -2.58 11.82 6.88
C ALA A 46 -3.71 12.79 6.55
N ASP A 47 -3.77 13.23 5.30
CA ASP A 47 -4.94 13.88 4.70
C ASP A 47 -5.89 12.84 4.10
N TYR A 48 -5.32 11.81 3.47
CA TYR A 48 -6.04 10.72 2.83
C TYR A 48 -5.47 9.37 3.22
N ILE A 49 -6.34 8.36 3.23
CA ILE A 49 -5.97 6.96 3.41
C ILE A 49 -6.64 6.16 2.29
N ALA A 50 -5.86 5.57 1.41
CA ALA A 50 -6.32 4.70 0.34
C ALA A 50 -6.19 3.23 0.75
N VAL A 51 -7.30 2.51 0.76
CA VAL A 51 -7.35 1.08 1.11
C VAL A 51 -7.35 0.24 -0.17
N THR A 52 -6.35 -0.62 -0.34
CA THR A 52 -6.22 -1.45 -1.53
C THR A 52 -7.16 -2.65 -1.52
N HIS A 53 -7.30 -3.32 -0.38
CA HIS A 53 -8.19 -4.46 -0.20
C HIS A 53 -8.50 -4.73 1.28
N GLY A 54 -9.29 -5.76 1.56
CA GLY A 54 -9.86 -5.99 2.87
C GLY A 54 -9.12 -6.96 3.77
N HIS A 55 -7.87 -7.32 3.49
CA HIS A 55 -7.10 -8.12 4.44
C HIS A 55 -6.75 -7.31 5.68
N GLU A 56 -6.58 -8.00 6.80
CA GLU A 56 -6.37 -7.37 8.11
C GLU A 56 -5.18 -6.40 8.09
N GLU A 57 -4.08 -6.84 7.54
CA GLU A 57 -2.80 -6.13 7.46
C GLU A 57 -2.83 -4.88 6.57
N HIS A 58 -3.89 -4.70 5.80
CA HIS A 58 -4.13 -3.51 4.98
C HIS A 58 -5.24 -2.61 5.51
N PHE A 59 -5.93 -3.08 6.55
CA PHE A 59 -7.19 -2.44 6.97
C PHE A 59 -7.29 -2.17 8.47
N LEU A 60 -6.70 -3.00 9.32
CA LEU A 60 -6.99 -3.05 10.76
C LEU A 60 -6.79 -1.70 11.48
N ASP A 61 -5.75 -0.97 11.15
CA ASP A 61 -5.39 0.29 11.81
C ASP A 61 -6.00 1.53 11.12
N VAL A 62 -6.53 1.37 9.91
CA VAL A 62 -7.19 2.46 9.14
C VAL A 62 -8.27 3.21 9.94
N PRO A 63 -9.21 2.52 10.63
CA PRO A 63 -10.25 3.25 11.38
C PRO A 63 -9.70 4.13 12.49
N GLU A 64 -8.66 3.67 13.19
CA GLU A 64 -8.07 4.41 14.30
C GLU A 64 -7.27 5.61 13.80
N ILE A 65 -6.40 5.40 12.81
CA ILE A 65 -5.63 6.48 12.18
C ILE A 65 -6.58 7.53 11.60
N ALA A 66 -7.62 7.10 10.87
CA ALA A 66 -8.60 8.01 10.33
C ALA A 66 -9.27 8.87 11.43
N ARG A 67 -9.67 8.31 12.57
CA ARG A 67 -10.25 9.09 13.66
C ARG A 67 -9.30 10.14 14.21
N ARG A 68 -8.04 9.79 14.43
CA ARG A 68 -7.03 10.71 15.02
C ARG A 68 -6.64 11.83 14.08
N THR A 69 -6.47 11.53 12.79
CA THR A 69 -5.98 12.50 11.80
C THR A 69 -7.09 13.30 11.14
N ARG A 70 -8.33 12.81 11.20
CA ARG A 70 -9.46 13.28 10.39
C ARG A 70 -9.24 13.06 8.89
N ALA A 71 -8.33 12.18 8.46
CA ALA A 71 -8.12 11.84 7.08
C ALA A 71 -9.39 11.31 6.40
N GLN A 72 -9.61 11.63 5.15
CA GLN A 72 -10.64 11.01 4.34
C GLN A 72 -10.16 9.61 3.90
N VAL A 73 -10.99 8.60 4.08
CA VAL A 73 -10.65 7.22 3.68
C VAL A 73 -11.25 6.92 2.31
N ILE A 74 -10.39 6.51 1.39
CA ILE A 74 -10.73 6.14 0.01
C ILE A 74 -10.71 4.61 -0.08
N GLY A 75 -11.84 4.01 -0.38
CA GLY A 75 -11.98 2.56 -0.38
C GLY A 75 -13.02 2.07 -1.38
N SER A 76 -13.07 0.75 -1.62
CA SER A 76 -14.17 0.15 -2.36
C SER A 76 -15.50 0.32 -1.60
N SER A 77 -16.63 0.16 -2.29
CA SER A 77 -17.96 0.18 -1.68
C SER A 77 -18.09 -0.81 -0.51
N ALA A 78 -17.42 -1.96 -0.58
CA ALA A 78 -17.38 -2.94 0.50
C ALA A 78 -16.57 -2.40 1.70
N ALA A 79 -15.40 -1.82 1.48
CA ALA A 79 -14.56 -1.28 2.53
C ALA A 79 -15.20 -0.07 3.21
N THR A 80 -15.75 0.88 2.45
CA THR A 80 -16.38 2.08 3.00
C THR A 80 -17.66 1.76 3.78
N ARG A 81 -18.48 0.81 3.30
CA ARG A 81 -19.63 0.30 4.08
C ARG A 81 -19.21 -0.33 5.38
N PHE A 82 -18.15 -1.16 5.38
CA PHE A 82 -17.63 -1.76 6.60
C PHE A 82 -17.13 -0.70 7.59
N LEU A 83 -16.37 0.31 7.11
CA LEU A 83 -15.90 1.44 7.92
C LEU A 83 -17.07 2.21 8.54
N ARG A 84 -18.12 2.48 7.76
CA ARG A 84 -19.30 3.19 8.25
C ARG A 84 -20.07 2.38 9.30
N TRP A 85 -20.47 1.17 8.95
CA TRP A 85 -21.43 0.41 9.76
C TRP A 85 -20.79 -0.40 10.89
N ARG A 86 -19.57 -0.91 10.68
CA ARG A 86 -18.89 -1.75 11.68
C ARG A 86 -17.84 -0.98 12.49
N ARG A 87 -17.34 0.13 11.98
CA ARG A 87 -16.30 0.94 12.62
C ARG A 87 -16.75 2.34 12.99
N GLY A 88 -17.97 2.77 12.62
CA GLY A 88 -18.56 4.04 13.01
C GLY A 88 -17.85 5.27 12.42
N LEU A 89 -17.20 5.15 11.28
CA LEU A 89 -16.68 6.33 10.59
C LEU A 89 -17.83 7.06 9.91
N PRO A 90 -17.92 8.41 10.04
CA PRO A 90 -18.97 9.19 9.43
C PRO A 90 -18.84 9.22 7.90
N ALA A 91 -19.97 9.32 7.21
CA ALA A 91 -20.04 9.18 5.74
C ALA A 91 -19.20 10.22 4.99
N GLU A 92 -19.14 11.44 5.49
CA GLU A 92 -18.38 12.57 4.92
C GLU A 92 -16.86 12.34 4.96
N ARG A 93 -16.41 11.35 5.74
CA ARG A 93 -15.02 10.92 5.83
C ARG A 93 -14.69 9.76 4.90
N LEU A 94 -15.66 9.27 4.15
CA LEU A 94 -15.54 8.09 3.30
C LEU A 94 -15.76 8.49 1.84
N LEU A 95 -14.75 8.24 1.02
CA LEU A 95 -14.82 8.38 -0.43
C LEU A 95 -14.85 6.98 -1.05
N THR A 96 -16.01 6.63 -1.60
CA THR A 96 -16.14 5.35 -2.30
C THR A 96 -15.57 5.49 -3.71
N LEU A 97 -14.62 4.62 -4.02
CA LEU A 97 -14.00 4.53 -5.33
C LEU A 97 -13.79 3.05 -5.66
N ASP A 98 -14.64 2.48 -6.47
CA ASP A 98 -14.55 1.09 -6.89
C ASP A 98 -13.52 0.91 -8.02
N ARG A 99 -13.37 -0.32 -8.55
CA ARG A 99 -12.45 -0.59 -9.65
C ARG A 99 -12.80 0.24 -10.88
N ASP A 100 -11.77 0.64 -11.62
CA ASP A 100 -11.85 1.35 -12.89
C ASP A 100 -12.57 2.72 -12.83
N GLN A 101 -12.60 3.29 -11.64
CA GLN A 101 -13.11 4.64 -11.40
C GLN A 101 -11.97 5.62 -11.17
N SER A 102 -12.28 6.91 -11.32
CA SER A 102 -11.35 8.00 -11.07
C SER A 102 -12.04 9.17 -10.38
N THR A 103 -11.26 9.93 -9.65
CA THR A 103 -11.66 11.15 -8.95
C THR A 103 -10.46 12.06 -8.76
N SER A 104 -10.68 13.24 -8.22
CA SER A 104 -9.61 14.14 -7.78
C SER A 104 -9.90 14.64 -6.37
N VAL A 105 -8.82 14.80 -5.62
CA VAL A 105 -8.83 15.44 -4.31
C VAL A 105 -7.69 16.47 -4.27
N PRO A 106 -7.69 17.45 -3.38
CA PRO A 106 -6.58 18.40 -3.28
C PRO A 106 -5.22 17.69 -3.20
N GLY A 107 -4.35 17.96 -4.18
CA GLY A 107 -3.01 17.38 -4.30
C GLY A 107 -2.91 16.11 -5.14
N PHE A 108 -4.02 15.45 -5.49
CA PHE A 108 -3.97 14.18 -6.22
C PHE A 108 -5.14 13.99 -7.20
N GLY A 109 -4.83 13.65 -8.46
CA GLY A 109 -5.73 12.86 -9.28
C GLY A 109 -5.62 11.39 -8.84
N ILE A 110 -6.73 10.67 -8.74
CA ILE A 110 -6.74 9.28 -8.26
C ILE A 110 -7.53 8.43 -9.24
N ALA A 111 -6.91 7.40 -9.78
CA ALA A 111 -7.59 6.37 -10.55
C ALA A 111 -7.36 4.99 -9.91
N THR A 112 -8.27 4.07 -10.14
CA THR A 112 -8.19 2.70 -9.62
C THR A 112 -8.18 1.68 -10.75
N PHE A 113 -7.61 0.53 -10.47
CA PHE A 113 -7.64 -0.65 -11.33
C PHE A 113 -7.80 -1.92 -10.51
N GLY A 114 -8.33 -2.96 -11.13
CA GLY A 114 -8.41 -4.28 -10.51
C GLY A 114 -7.11 -5.06 -10.67
N TRP A 115 -6.74 -5.82 -9.66
CA TRP A 115 -5.70 -6.85 -9.75
C TRP A 115 -6.17 -8.14 -9.07
N LYS A 116 -5.51 -9.24 -9.34
CA LYS A 116 -5.84 -10.56 -8.81
C LYS A 116 -4.86 -10.94 -7.72
N HIS A 117 -5.37 -11.28 -6.56
CA HIS A 117 -4.56 -11.79 -5.47
C HIS A 117 -4.22 -13.27 -5.72
N ARG A 118 -3.07 -13.71 -5.20
CA ARG A 118 -2.77 -15.15 -5.10
C ARG A 118 -3.85 -15.86 -4.28
N ASP A 119 -4.09 -17.14 -4.54
CA ASP A 119 -5.11 -17.89 -3.81
C ASP A 119 -4.73 -18.02 -2.33
N ILE A 120 -5.59 -17.52 -1.46
CA ILE A 120 -5.53 -17.76 -0.03
C ILE A 120 -6.65 -18.73 0.33
N ASN A 121 -6.28 -19.93 0.69
CA ASN A 121 -7.24 -20.91 1.20
C ASN A 121 -7.30 -20.77 2.73
N LEU A 122 -8.23 -19.96 3.23
CA LEU A 122 -8.39 -19.69 4.64
C LEU A 122 -8.70 -20.96 5.44
N VAL A 123 -9.54 -21.85 4.89
CA VAL A 123 -9.89 -23.13 5.55
C VAL A 123 -8.63 -23.97 5.75
N ARG A 124 -7.82 -24.15 4.70
CA ARG A 124 -6.55 -24.89 4.77
C ARG A 124 -5.58 -24.23 5.77
N SER A 125 -5.53 -22.90 5.79
CA SER A 125 -4.68 -22.14 6.72
C SER A 125 -5.10 -22.36 8.17
N VAL A 126 -6.40 -22.27 8.47
CA VAL A 126 -6.95 -22.52 9.81
C VAL A 126 -6.72 -23.96 10.22
N THR A 127 -7.00 -24.95 9.36
CA THR A 127 -6.77 -26.38 9.66
C THR A 127 -5.30 -26.65 9.98
N LYS A 128 -4.37 -26.12 9.18
CA LYS A 128 -2.93 -26.23 9.46
C LYS A 128 -2.54 -25.57 10.78
N ALA A 129 -3.10 -24.40 11.09
CA ALA A 129 -2.84 -23.71 12.35
C ALA A 129 -3.31 -24.51 13.55
N LEU A 130 -4.50 -25.09 13.49
CA LEU A 130 -5.04 -25.98 14.53
C LEU A 130 -4.13 -27.20 14.73
N LEU A 131 -3.78 -27.91 13.66
CA LEU A 131 -2.92 -29.09 13.73
C LEU A 131 -1.51 -28.81 14.28
N ARG A 132 -1.02 -27.59 14.12
CA ARG A 132 0.30 -27.16 14.59
C ARG A 132 0.28 -26.42 15.93
N GLY A 133 -0.89 -26.21 16.54
CA GLY A 133 -1.04 -25.41 17.75
C GLY A 133 -0.63 -23.93 17.54
N ASN A 134 -0.68 -23.42 16.32
CA ASN A 134 -0.26 -22.05 15.99
C ASN A 134 -1.35 -21.04 16.36
N THR A 135 -1.35 -20.62 17.62
CA THR A 135 -2.35 -19.68 18.17
C THR A 135 -2.29 -18.30 17.50
N THR A 136 -1.11 -17.84 17.08
CA THR A 136 -0.94 -16.55 16.39
C THR A 136 -1.64 -16.56 15.03
N GLN A 137 -1.49 -17.63 14.25
CA GLN A 137 -2.19 -17.78 12.97
C GLN A 137 -3.70 -17.89 13.14
N LEU A 138 -4.18 -18.55 14.21
CA LEU A 138 -5.60 -18.62 14.54
C LEU A 138 -6.17 -17.25 14.94
N ALA A 139 -5.45 -16.49 15.77
CA ALA A 139 -5.82 -15.12 16.14
C ALA A 139 -5.88 -14.20 14.92
N TRP A 140 -4.93 -14.32 14.00
CA TRP A 140 -4.95 -13.60 12.73
C TRP A 140 -6.18 -13.96 11.88
N ALA A 141 -6.47 -15.25 11.71
CA ALA A 141 -7.62 -15.70 10.93
C ALA A 141 -8.95 -15.19 11.51
N TRP A 142 -9.09 -15.24 12.84
CA TRP A 142 -10.25 -14.69 13.54
C TRP A 142 -10.38 -13.18 13.38
N SER A 143 -9.28 -12.45 13.55
CA SER A 143 -9.23 -11.00 13.38
C SER A 143 -9.57 -10.60 11.94
N SER A 144 -9.01 -11.28 10.95
CA SER A 144 -9.30 -11.07 9.53
C SER A 144 -10.80 -11.27 9.21
N ALA A 145 -11.43 -12.30 9.78
CA ALA A 145 -12.84 -12.58 9.53
C ALA A 145 -13.80 -11.60 10.22
N THR A 146 -13.41 -11.02 11.37
CA THR A 146 -14.32 -10.23 12.21
C THR A 146 -14.03 -8.73 12.20
N ARG A 147 -12.79 -8.33 11.96
CA ARG A 147 -12.30 -6.95 12.12
C ARG A 147 -11.95 -6.25 10.81
N ALA A 148 -11.93 -6.97 9.71
CA ALA A 148 -11.64 -6.44 8.37
C ALA A 148 -12.69 -6.91 7.35
N PRO A 149 -12.91 -6.15 6.26
CA PRO A 149 -13.81 -6.55 5.19
C PRO A 149 -13.11 -7.51 4.21
N PHE A 150 -12.78 -8.71 4.67
CA PHE A 150 -11.96 -9.69 3.95
C PHE A 150 -12.41 -9.96 2.50
N TYR A 151 -13.69 -9.76 2.23
CA TYR A 151 -14.33 -9.92 0.93
C TYR A 151 -14.23 -8.68 0.01
N ALA A 152 -13.62 -7.59 0.51
CA ALA A 152 -13.46 -6.39 -0.32
C ALA A 152 -12.56 -6.66 -1.53
N PRO A 153 -12.93 -6.15 -2.72
CA PRO A 153 -12.20 -6.44 -3.94
C PRO A 153 -10.78 -5.87 -3.92
N TYR A 154 -9.84 -6.60 -4.53
CA TYR A 154 -8.47 -6.16 -4.71
C TYR A 154 -8.38 -5.07 -5.76
N LYS A 155 -7.73 -3.97 -5.43
CA LYS A 155 -7.52 -2.86 -6.35
C LYS A 155 -6.19 -2.17 -6.10
N GLY A 156 -5.59 -1.69 -7.18
CA GLY A 156 -4.46 -0.78 -7.16
C GLY A 156 -4.92 0.66 -7.38
N TYR A 157 -3.99 1.57 -7.20
CA TYR A 157 -4.21 3.00 -7.35
C TYR A 157 -3.16 3.60 -8.27
N VAL A 158 -3.58 4.53 -9.11
CA VAL A 158 -2.70 5.42 -9.85
C VAL A 158 -2.97 6.84 -9.36
N LEU A 159 -1.95 7.46 -8.78
CA LEU A 159 -1.98 8.86 -8.41
C LEU A 159 -1.38 9.69 -9.54
N THR A 160 -2.05 10.79 -9.90
CA THR A 160 -1.47 11.84 -10.74
C THR A 160 -1.15 13.02 -9.84
N LEU A 161 0.12 13.39 -9.76
CA LEU A 161 0.62 14.51 -8.97
C LEU A 161 0.42 15.83 -9.71
N PRO A 162 0.51 16.99 -9.04
CA PRO A 162 0.27 18.30 -9.68
C PRO A 162 1.23 18.65 -10.82
N ASP A 163 2.41 18.06 -10.85
CA ASP A 163 3.41 18.21 -11.92
C ASP A 163 3.18 17.24 -13.09
N GLY A 164 2.14 16.39 -13.01
CA GLY A 164 1.83 15.37 -14.00
C GLY A 164 2.54 14.03 -13.78
N THR A 165 3.42 13.91 -12.78
CA THR A 165 4.06 12.64 -12.43
C THR A 165 3.00 11.63 -11.98
N THR A 166 3.11 10.39 -12.45
CA THR A 166 2.17 9.31 -12.11
C THR A 166 2.83 8.28 -11.22
N VAL A 167 2.16 7.93 -10.12
CA VAL A 167 2.60 6.93 -9.14
C VAL A 167 1.57 5.81 -9.09
N MET A 168 1.95 4.61 -9.54
CA MET A 168 1.10 3.41 -9.49
C MET A 168 1.43 2.58 -8.26
N ASN A 169 0.50 2.44 -7.34
CA ASN A 169 0.58 1.43 -6.30
C ASN A 169 -0.03 0.12 -6.79
N TYR A 170 0.84 -0.79 -7.23
CA TYR A 170 0.45 -2.12 -7.70
C TYR A 170 0.24 -3.10 -6.53
N ASN A 171 0.69 -2.74 -5.33
CA ASN A 171 0.63 -3.55 -4.12
C ASN A 171 1.24 -4.95 -4.35
N GLU A 172 0.50 -6.01 -4.10
CA GLU A 172 0.89 -7.41 -4.28
C GLU A 172 0.52 -7.96 -5.66
N GLY A 173 0.23 -7.08 -6.61
CA GLY A 173 -0.32 -7.45 -7.91
C GLY A 173 0.66 -8.14 -8.86
N PHE A 174 1.97 -8.02 -8.64
CA PHE A 174 2.95 -8.76 -9.43
C PHE A 174 3.01 -10.21 -8.97
N ASN A 175 2.11 -11.02 -9.47
CA ASN A 175 1.99 -12.44 -9.19
C ASN A 175 1.47 -13.19 -10.43
N THR A 176 1.52 -14.51 -10.40
CA THR A 176 1.17 -15.40 -11.52
C THR A 176 -0.29 -15.32 -11.99
N LYS A 177 -1.19 -14.70 -11.21
CA LYS A 177 -2.62 -14.57 -11.56
C LYS A 177 -2.89 -13.42 -12.54
N MET A 178 -2.01 -12.44 -12.60
CA MET A 178 -2.10 -11.35 -13.58
C MET A 178 -1.46 -11.80 -14.89
N THR A 179 -2.24 -11.79 -15.96
CA THR A 179 -1.76 -12.14 -17.30
C THR A 179 -1.03 -10.97 -17.95
N ASP A 180 -0.17 -11.25 -18.93
CA ASP A 180 0.52 -10.21 -19.72
C ASP A 180 -0.46 -9.26 -20.39
N ARG A 181 -1.59 -9.79 -20.86
CA ARG A 181 -2.67 -9.00 -21.46
C ARG A 181 -3.21 -7.97 -20.44
N GLU A 182 -3.55 -8.41 -19.23
CA GLU A 182 -4.10 -7.52 -18.20
C GLU A 182 -3.09 -6.44 -17.79
N ILE A 183 -1.79 -6.77 -17.69
CA ILE A 183 -0.76 -5.78 -17.40
C ILE A 183 -0.59 -4.82 -18.58
N SER A 184 -0.66 -5.31 -19.82
CA SER A 184 -0.57 -4.48 -21.02
C SER A 184 -1.77 -3.53 -21.15
N GLU A 185 -2.98 -3.96 -20.79
CA GLU A 185 -4.16 -3.10 -20.72
C GLU A 185 -3.98 -1.97 -19.70
N LEU A 186 -3.31 -2.24 -18.56
CA LEU A 186 -2.96 -1.20 -17.58
C LEU A 186 -1.91 -0.22 -18.15
N ALA A 187 -0.90 -0.73 -18.84
CA ALA A 187 0.14 0.10 -19.47
C ALA A 187 -0.42 1.00 -20.59
N GLN A 188 -1.43 0.53 -21.32
CA GLN A 188 -2.13 1.32 -22.33
C GLN A 188 -3.04 2.40 -21.71
N ARG A 189 -3.65 2.08 -20.58
CA ARG A 189 -4.57 2.99 -19.89
C ARG A 189 -3.85 4.06 -19.07
N PHE A 190 -2.71 3.72 -18.49
CA PHE A 190 -1.96 4.57 -17.58
C PHE A 190 -0.52 4.71 -18.06
N ARG A 191 -0.08 5.95 -18.28
CA ARG A 191 1.35 6.22 -18.28
C ARG A 191 1.83 6.09 -16.84
N VAL A 192 2.87 5.28 -16.58
CA VAL A 192 3.37 5.03 -15.23
C VAL A 192 4.80 5.54 -15.13
N ASP A 193 5.03 6.58 -14.32
CA ASP A 193 6.39 7.08 -14.07
C ASP A 193 7.04 6.34 -12.90
N VAL A 194 6.28 6.05 -11.83
CA VAL A 194 6.75 5.38 -10.62
C VAL A 194 5.85 4.20 -10.29
N VAL A 195 6.43 3.03 -10.06
CA VAL A 195 5.72 1.83 -9.56
C VAL A 195 6.11 1.57 -8.11
N LEU A 196 5.11 1.39 -7.25
CA LEU A 196 5.23 0.86 -5.89
C LEU A 196 4.77 -0.59 -5.92
N ALA A 197 5.64 -1.55 -5.61
CA ALA A 197 5.31 -2.97 -5.67
C ALA A 197 5.91 -3.76 -4.52
N GLY A 198 5.11 -4.68 -3.98
CA GLY A 198 5.55 -5.61 -2.93
C GLY A 198 6.39 -6.75 -3.49
N MET A 199 7.54 -6.99 -2.86
CA MET A 199 8.33 -8.21 -3.07
C MET A 199 7.69 -9.35 -2.28
N GLN A 200 7.22 -10.39 -2.96
CA GLN A 200 6.50 -11.46 -2.28
C GLN A 200 6.99 -12.84 -2.70
N LEU A 201 7.16 -13.73 -1.73
CA LEU A 201 7.44 -15.15 -1.92
C LEU A 201 8.52 -15.40 -2.98
N ASP A 202 8.13 -16.06 -4.07
CA ASP A 202 8.96 -16.44 -5.23
C ASP A 202 8.56 -15.72 -6.52
N PHE A 203 7.76 -14.66 -6.45
CA PHE A 203 7.24 -13.93 -7.63
C PHE A 203 8.27 -13.02 -8.30
N VAL A 204 9.54 -13.41 -8.27
CA VAL A 204 10.66 -12.68 -8.90
C VAL A 204 10.46 -12.49 -10.40
N ALA A 205 10.04 -13.57 -11.08
CA ALA A 205 9.77 -13.55 -12.52
C ALA A 205 8.56 -12.63 -12.85
N ASP A 206 7.56 -12.58 -11.98
CA ASP A 206 6.37 -11.76 -12.17
C ASP A 206 6.69 -10.27 -12.00
N VAL A 207 7.58 -9.91 -11.07
CA VAL A 207 8.09 -8.54 -10.94
C VAL A 207 8.81 -8.12 -12.23
N ARG A 208 9.72 -8.96 -12.75
CA ARG A 208 10.41 -8.68 -14.02
C ARG A 208 9.41 -8.47 -15.17
N ARG A 209 8.44 -9.36 -15.30
CA ARG A 209 7.41 -9.34 -16.34
C ARG A 209 6.56 -8.08 -16.26
N GLY A 210 6.04 -7.76 -15.06
CA GLY A 210 5.19 -6.60 -14.84
C GLY A 210 5.92 -5.28 -15.10
N VAL A 211 7.15 -5.15 -14.60
CA VAL A 211 8.00 -3.97 -14.83
C VAL A 211 8.37 -3.83 -16.32
N ALA A 212 8.64 -4.96 -17.01
CA ALA A 212 8.95 -4.96 -18.44
C ALA A 212 7.77 -4.46 -19.31
N VAL A 213 6.55 -4.70 -18.90
CA VAL A 213 5.36 -4.21 -19.62
C VAL A 213 5.06 -2.74 -19.28
N LEU A 214 5.15 -2.37 -18.00
CA LEU A 214 4.82 -1.01 -17.53
C LEU A 214 5.89 0.03 -17.89
N GLN A 215 7.16 -0.37 -18.06
CA GLN A 215 8.30 0.49 -18.41
C GLN A 215 8.38 1.81 -17.60
N PRO A 216 8.32 1.75 -16.26
CA PRO A 216 8.36 2.96 -15.44
C PRO A 216 9.76 3.58 -15.42
N LYS A 217 9.87 4.86 -15.06
CA LYS A 217 11.16 5.53 -14.80
C LYS A 217 11.77 5.11 -13.46
N MET A 218 10.91 4.78 -12.48
CA MET A 218 11.33 4.39 -11.14
C MET A 218 10.50 3.21 -10.62
N VAL A 219 11.17 2.25 -10.00
CA VAL A 219 10.55 1.10 -9.34
C VAL A 219 10.95 1.12 -7.87
N LEU A 220 9.96 1.28 -7.00
CA LEU A 220 10.12 1.24 -5.55
C LEU A 220 9.57 -0.09 -5.04
N LEU A 221 10.48 -0.99 -4.69
CA LEU A 221 10.15 -2.32 -4.18
C LEU A 221 10.18 -2.30 -2.66
N TYR A 222 9.09 -2.70 -2.04
CA TYR A 222 9.08 -2.87 -0.58
C TYR A 222 9.17 -4.35 -0.20
N PRO A 223 9.85 -4.64 0.94
CA PRO A 223 10.24 -6.00 1.27
C PRO A 223 9.06 -6.93 1.49
N PRO A 224 9.31 -8.25 1.34
CA PRO A 224 8.34 -9.25 1.73
C PRO A 224 8.10 -9.18 3.24
N HIS A 225 6.92 -9.56 3.65
CA HIS A 225 6.54 -9.62 5.06
C HIS A 225 7.10 -10.88 5.71
N GLU A 226 8.39 -10.91 5.97
CA GLU A 226 9.13 -12.10 6.38
C GLU A 226 8.55 -12.75 7.65
N LYS A 227 8.24 -11.94 8.68
CA LYS A 227 7.63 -12.44 9.91
C LYS A 227 6.26 -13.10 9.66
N PHE A 228 5.45 -12.48 8.80
CA PHE A 228 4.14 -13.03 8.44
C PHE A 228 4.28 -14.29 7.58
N HIS A 229 5.15 -14.27 6.58
CA HIS A 229 5.41 -15.45 5.77
C HIS A 229 5.93 -16.61 6.63
N ALA A 230 6.85 -16.36 7.56
CA ALA A 230 7.33 -17.36 8.51
C ALA A 230 6.20 -17.90 9.39
N MET A 231 5.31 -17.05 9.91
CA MET A 231 4.12 -17.44 10.66
C MET A 231 3.21 -18.36 9.84
N MET A 232 3.07 -18.08 8.53
CA MET A 232 2.28 -18.89 7.59
C MET A 232 3.02 -20.12 7.07
N GLY A 233 4.29 -20.33 7.49
CA GLY A 233 5.15 -21.42 7.03
C GLY A 233 5.58 -21.27 5.56
N ALA A 234 5.78 -20.04 5.12
CA ALA A 234 6.30 -19.68 3.82
C ALA A 234 7.62 -18.91 3.96
N SER A 235 8.42 -18.90 2.89
CA SER A 235 9.66 -18.12 2.79
C SER A 235 9.63 -17.25 1.54
N SER A 236 10.34 -16.14 1.58
CA SER A 236 10.51 -15.26 0.43
C SER A 236 11.91 -15.39 -0.14
N ARG A 237 12.05 -15.13 -1.44
CA ARG A 237 13.34 -15.01 -2.11
C ARG A 237 14.08 -13.76 -1.62
N PRO A 238 15.41 -13.72 -1.70
CA PRO A 238 16.20 -12.54 -1.34
C PRO A 238 15.79 -11.28 -2.10
N TRP A 239 15.86 -10.12 -1.44
CA TRP A 239 15.53 -8.83 -2.06
C TRP A 239 16.38 -8.50 -3.29
N SER A 240 17.63 -8.94 -3.29
CA SER A 240 18.54 -8.78 -4.44
C SER A 240 18.04 -9.44 -5.72
N GLU A 241 17.32 -10.54 -5.62
CA GLU A 241 16.74 -11.20 -6.79
C GLU A 241 15.57 -10.36 -7.37
N PHE A 242 14.73 -9.76 -6.52
CA PHE A 242 13.65 -8.89 -6.97
C PHE A 242 14.19 -7.61 -7.61
N THR A 243 15.21 -7.00 -7.01
CA THR A 243 15.83 -5.78 -7.58
C THR A 243 16.50 -6.07 -8.91
N ALA A 244 17.24 -7.18 -9.02
CA ALA A 244 17.86 -7.62 -10.28
C ALA A 244 16.80 -7.93 -11.35
N ALA A 245 15.70 -8.57 -10.97
CA ALA A 245 14.60 -8.87 -11.88
C ALA A 245 13.90 -7.60 -12.38
N ALA A 246 13.63 -6.63 -11.50
CA ALA A 246 13.06 -5.35 -11.88
C ALA A 246 14.00 -4.57 -12.81
N GLN A 247 15.30 -4.52 -12.49
CA GLN A 247 16.30 -3.87 -13.34
C GLN A 247 16.41 -4.54 -14.72
N ALA A 248 16.32 -5.86 -14.78
CA ALA A 248 16.32 -6.61 -16.05
C ALA A 248 15.03 -6.38 -16.85
N GLY A 249 13.90 -6.13 -16.19
CA GLY A 249 12.61 -5.80 -16.83
C GLY A 249 12.58 -4.38 -17.43
N ALA A 250 13.17 -3.41 -16.74
CA ALA A 250 13.29 -2.02 -17.21
C ALA A 250 14.71 -1.51 -16.96
N PRO A 251 15.67 -1.75 -17.88
CA PRO A 251 17.07 -1.39 -17.68
C PRO A 251 17.33 0.10 -17.47
N HIS A 252 16.46 0.94 -17.99
CA HIS A 252 16.53 2.41 -17.85
C HIS A 252 15.94 2.91 -16.52
N ALA A 253 15.18 2.08 -15.81
CA ALA A 253 14.50 2.49 -14.59
C ALA A 253 15.49 2.56 -13.41
N ARG A 254 15.25 3.52 -12.52
CA ARG A 254 15.88 3.51 -11.19
C ARG A 254 15.13 2.53 -10.29
N VAL A 255 15.81 1.47 -9.87
CA VAL A 255 15.23 0.47 -8.95
C VAL A 255 15.74 0.71 -7.53
N VAL A 256 14.82 0.84 -6.57
CA VAL A 256 15.13 1.04 -5.15
C VAL A 256 14.37 0.01 -4.32
N ALA A 257 15.08 -0.77 -3.51
CA ALA A 257 14.46 -1.56 -2.45
C ALA A 257 14.32 -0.71 -1.19
N LEU A 258 13.10 -0.61 -0.68
CA LEU A 258 12.77 0.23 0.46
C LEU A 258 12.93 -0.56 1.76
N ALA A 259 13.71 -0.06 2.70
CA ALA A 259 13.66 -0.50 4.09
C ALA A 259 12.69 0.39 4.89
N PRO A 260 12.04 -0.11 5.96
CA PRO A 260 11.21 0.75 6.82
C PRO A 260 11.98 1.98 7.30
N GLY A 261 11.36 3.16 7.21
CA GLY A 261 12.02 4.45 7.47
C GLY A 261 12.67 5.10 6.25
N THR A 262 12.62 4.48 5.06
CA THR A 262 13.13 5.07 3.83
C THR A 262 12.15 6.11 3.28
N GLN A 263 12.71 7.25 2.85
CA GLN A 263 12.05 8.27 2.04
C GLN A 263 12.76 8.40 0.69
N VAL A 264 11.97 8.48 -0.38
CA VAL A 264 12.46 8.73 -1.74
C VAL A 264 11.87 10.03 -2.24
N ASN A 265 12.70 10.93 -2.70
CA ASN A 265 12.30 12.12 -3.45
C ASN A 265 12.00 11.70 -4.90
N LEU A 266 10.81 12.02 -5.41
CA LEU A 266 10.39 11.60 -6.74
C LEU A 266 10.98 12.46 -7.87
N ASP A 267 11.44 13.68 -7.57
CA ASP A 267 11.98 14.61 -8.57
C ASP A 267 13.40 14.19 -9.02
N ASP A 268 14.25 13.79 -8.05
CA ASP A 268 15.66 13.44 -8.30
C ASP A 268 16.01 11.99 -7.93
N GLY A 269 15.07 11.28 -7.32
CA GLY A 269 15.25 9.92 -6.84
C GLY A 269 16.16 9.79 -5.61
N THR A 270 16.50 10.88 -4.91
CA THR A 270 17.32 10.84 -3.69
C THR A 270 16.66 9.98 -2.63
N VAL A 271 17.45 9.07 -2.05
CA VAL A 271 17.01 8.17 -0.98
C VAL A 271 17.57 8.67 0.34
N SER A 272 16.72 8.84 1.33
CA SER A 272 17.07 9.27 2.68
C SER A 272 16.28 8.47 3.73
N ARG A 273 16.58 8.69 4.99
CA ARG A 273 15.74 8.20 6.09
C ARG A 273 14.92 9.35 6.63
N PHE A 274 13.66 9.08 6.95
CA PHE A 274 12.84 10.02 7.70
C PHE A 274 12.83 9.68 9.19
N GLU A 275 12.70 10.72 10.02
CA GLU A 275 12.63 10.56 11.46
C GLU A 275 11.24 10.12 11.89
N ARG A 276 11.21 9.24 12.89
CA ARG A 276 9.97 8.84 13.55
C ARG A 276 9.44 9.99 14.41
N ARG A 277 8.13 10.07 14.51
CA ARG A 277 7.51 11.03 15.44
C ARG A 277 7.59 10.49 16.87
N PRO A 278 7.96 11.35 17.84
CA PRO A 278 7.91 10.96 19.25
C PRO A 278 6.49 10.58 19.68
N PRO A 279 6.32 9.58 20.55
CA PRO A 279 5.03 9.24 21.12
C PRO A 279 4.36 10.47 21.74
N GLY A 280 3.05 10.64 21.47
CA GLY A 280 2.26 11.75 22.01
C GLY A 280 2.32 13.07 21.23
N GLN A 281 3.17 13.21 20.23
CA GLN A 281 3.17 14.40 19.36
C GLN A 281 2.00 14.35 18.37
N ARG A 282 1.00 15.21 18.59
CA ARG A 282 0.02 15.51 17.54
C ARG A 282 0.69 16.31 16.42
N ALA A 283 0.39 16.00 15.16
CA ALA A 283 0.78 16.86 14.05
C ALA A 283 0.20 18.26 14.28
N LEU A 284 1.07 19.24 14.35
CA LEU A 284 0.63 20.63 14.22
C LEU A 284 0.13 20.76 12.78
N ARG A 285 -1.19 20.86 12.60
CA ARG A 285 -1.75 21.22 11.29
C ARG A 285 -1.18 22.59 10.93
N LYS A 286 -0.45 22.65 9.83
CA LYS A 286 -0.27 23.93 9.14
C LYS A 286 -1.67 24.32 8.67
N GLU A 287 -2.26 25.30 9.33
CA GLU A 287 -3.43 25.99 8.80
C GLU A 287 -3.01 26.57 7.46
N THR A 288 -3.39 25.90 6.38
CA THR A 288 -3.35 26.54 5.06
C THR A 288 -4.45 27.60 5.12
N SER A 289 -4.07 28.85 5.31
CA SER A 289 -4.94 29.96 5.05
C SER A 289 -5.44 29.80 3.61
N VAL A 290 -6.70 29.46 3.47
CA VAL A 290 -7.42 29.62 2.22
C VAL A 290 -7.55 31.13 2.08
N ALA A 291 -6.62 31.73 1.32
CA ALA A 291 -6.84 33.09 0.82
C ALA A 291 -8.06 33.00 -0.10
N ALA A 292 -9.08 33.78 0.26
CA ALA A 292 -10.31 33.96 -0.47
C ALA A 292 -10.07 34.52 -1.87
#